data_1a059adb14107ec82b0a8e7cb4f41348
#
_entry.id   1a059adb14107ec82b0a8e7cb4f41348
#
_cell.length_a   1.000
_cell.length_b   1.000
_cell.length_c   1.000
_cell.angle_alpha   90.00
_cell.angle_beta   90.00
_cell.angle_gamma   90.00
#
_symmetry.space_group_name_H-M   'P 1'
#
loop_
_entity.id
_entity.type
_entity.pdbx_description
1 polymer ?
#
loop_
_entity_poly.entity_id
_entity_poly.type
_entity_poly.pdbx_seq_one_letter_code
_entity_poly.pdbx_strand_id
1 'polypeptide(L)'
;MELKRVVVTGLGALTPIGNTKDEFWDALISGKSGAAPITYFDTEKFKTKFACELKNFNATDFFDRKEARKMDRFAQYAMVASDEAIVDSKLDLDKVNKLRVGVIWGAGIGGLETFQQEVLNFAAGDGTPRFNPFFIPKMIADIAPGNISIKHGFMGPNYTTVSACASSANAMFDSLNMIRLGHCDVIVTGGSEAAVTIAGMGGFNAMHALSTRNESPTTASRPFDATRDGFVLGEGAGAIILEEYEHAKARGAKIYAELLGGGLSSDAHHMTAPHPDGIGVIAVMKNCLENAGIKPEEVDHINTHGTSTLLGDVAELKAISEVFGDHAKNININSTKSMTGHLLGAAGAIESIASILAMEHGIVPPTINHNVVDENIDSSLNLTLNKAQKRDVKIAMSNTFGFGGHNACVLFKKLD
;
A
#
# COMPACT_ATOMS: atom_id res chain seq x y z
N MET A 1 20.00 23.49 -9.66
CA MET A 1 19.53 22.38 -10.53
C MET A 1 18.02 22.46 -10.52
N GLU A 2 17.39 22.56 -11.68
CA GLU A 2 15.93 22.49 -11.77
C GLU A 2 15.50 21.04 -11.58
N LEU A 3 14.55 20.80 -10.66
CA LEU A 3 14.02 19.46 -10.40
C LEU A 3 13.11 19.04 -11.54
N LYS A 4 13.28 17.80 -12.00
CA LYS A 4 12.41 17.22 -13.03
C LYS A 4 11.03 16.91 -12.47
N ARG A 5 10.00 17.06 -13.30
CA ARG A 5 8.63 16.64 -12.97
C ARG A 5 8.50 15.12 -13.12
N VAL A 6 7.68 14.51 -12.26
CA VAL A 6 7.50 13.06 -12.23
C VAL A 6 6.01 12.71 -12.32
N VAL A 7 5.68 11.86 -13.30
CA VAL A 7 4.30 11.48 -13.59
C VAL A 7 4.08 9.98 -13.46
N VAL A 8 2.83 9.60 -13.23
CA VAL A 8 2.37 8.22 -13.20
C VAL A 8 1.89 7.84 -14.59
N THR A 9 2.51 6.84 -15.19
CA THR A 9 2.16 6.37 -16.54
C THR A 9 1.60 4.96 -16.59
N GLY A 10 1.68 4.18 -15.51
CA GLY A 10 1.13 2.83 -15.44
C GLY A 10 0.77 2.43 -14.03
N LEU A 11 -0.27 1.62 -13.90
CA LEU A 11 -0.83 1.10 -12.65
C LEU A 11 -1.04 -0.39 -12.73
N GLY A 12 -0.78 -1.12 -11.64
CA GLY A 12 -1.09 -2.53 -11.50
C GLY A 12 -1.49 -2.85 -10.06
N ALA A 13 -2.52 -3.66 -9.88
CA ALA A 13 -3.06 -3.97 -8.56
C ALA A 13 -3.47 -5.44 -8.44
N LEU A 14 -2.94 -6.11 -7.44
CA LEU A 14 -3.32 -7.46 -7.05
C LEU A 14 -3.79 -7.42 -5.60
N THR A 15 -5.10 -7.49 -5.36
CA THR A 15 -5.72 -7.19 -4.07
C THR A 15 -6.79 -8.20 -3.68
N PRO A 16 -7.19 -8.27 -2.40
CA PRO A 16 -8.26 -9.17 -1.94
C PRO A 16 -9.63 -8.93 -2.59
N ILE A 17 -9.82 -7.80 -3.28
CA ILE A 17 -11.09 -7.41 -3.90
C ILE A 17 -11.04 -7.33 -5.43
N GLY A 18 -9.87 -7.50 -6.04
CA GLY A 18 -9.66 -7.54 -7.49
C GLY A 18 -8.21 -7.88 -7.83
N ASN A 19 -8.01 -8.68 -8.88
CA ASN A 19 -6.70 -9.16 -9.32
C ASN A 19 -6.09 -8.29 -10.44
N THR A 20 -6.80 -7.24 -10.85
CA THR A 20 -6.35 -6.20 -11.77
C THR A 20 -6.76 -4.82 -11.23
N LYS A 21 -6.13 -3.75 -11.74
CA LYS A 21 -6.50 -2.38 -11.36
C LYS A 21 -7.97 -2.04 -11.64
N ASP A 22 -8.53 -2.58 -12.71
CA ASP A 22 -9.92 -2.32 -13.11
C ASP A 22 -10.90 -3.07 -12.20
N GLU A 23 -10.65 -4.36 -11.90
CA GLU A 23 -11.42 -5.12 -10.92
C GLU A 23 -11.32 -4.50 -9.52
N PHE A 24 -10.14 -4.03 -9.14
CA PHE A 24 -9.91 -3.34 -7.88
C PHE A 24 -10.75 -2.06 -7.80
N TRP A 25 -10.76 -1.24 -8.87
CA TRP A 25 -11.56 -0.04 -8.92
C TRP A 25 -13.07 -0.31 -8.81
N ASP A 26 -13.58 -1.25 -9.58
CA ASP A 26 -15.00 -1.62 -9.56
C ASP A 26 -15.44 -2.12 -8.16
N ALA A 27 -14.59 -2.88 -7.50
CA ALA A 27 -14.83 -3.35 -6.15
C ALA A 27 -14.79 -2.20 -5.12
N LEU A 28 -13.86 -1.25 -5.27
CA LEU A 28 -13.77 -0.07 -4.40
C LEU A 28 -15.04 0.79 -4.46
N ILE A 29 -15.49 1.16 -5.64
CA ILE A 29 -16.68 2.02 -5.79
C ILE A 29 -17.98 1.33 -5.38
N SER A 30 -18.03 -0.01 -5.48
CA SER A 30 -19.17 -0.81 -5.03
C SER A 30 -19.15 -1.12 -3.52
N GLY A 31 -18.08 -0.77 -2.80
CA GLY A 31 -17.96 -1.03 -1.37
C GLY A 31 -17.80 -2.52 -1.03
N LYS A 32 -17.08 -3.30 -1.83
CA LYS A 32 -16.89 -4.74 -1.64
C LYS A 32 -15.83 -5.02 -0.57
N SER A 33 -16.20 -5.79 0.47
CA SER A 33 -15.22 -6.28 1.46
C SER A 33 -14.48 -7.51 0.94
N GLY A 34 -13.16 -7.55 1.12
CA GLY A 34 -12.29 -8.69 0.83
C GLY A 34 -12.13 -9.69 1.97
N ALA A 35 -12.65 -9.35 3.17
CA ALA A 35 -12.48 -10.19 4.36
C ALA A 35 -13.33 -11.46 4.28
N ALA A 36 -12.71 -12.59 4.60
CA ALA A 36 -13.32 -13.92 4.61
C ALA A 36 -12.59 -14.83 5.61
N PRO A 37 -13.17 -15.97 6.02
CA PRO A 37 -12.43 -16.96 6.79
C PRO A 37 -11.12 -17.35 6.09
N ILE A 38 -10.04 -17.51 6.88
CA ILE A 38 -8.73 -17.92 6.38
C ILE A 38 -8.81 -19.33 5.80
N THR A 39 -8.22 -19.53 4.61
CA THR A 39 -8.20 -20.80 3.90
C THR A 39 -6.84 -21.48 3.88
N TYR A 40 -5.75 -20.75 4.19
CA TYR A 40 -4.38 -21.22 4.04
C TYR A 40 -3.93 -22.19 5.13
N PHE A 41 -4.56 -22.15 6.31
CA PHE A 41 -4.23 -23.01 7.46
C PHE A 41 -5.41 -23.14 8.43
N ASP A 42 -5.33 -24.11 9.35
CA ASP A 42 -6.35 -24.29 10.39
C ASP A 42 -6.28 -23.15 11.42
N THR A 43 -7.41 -22.48 11.62
CA THR A 43 -7.57 -21.33 12.52
C THR A 43 -8.31 -21.63 13.81
N GLU A 44 -8.61 -22.91 14.13
CA GLU A 44 -9.43 -23.28 15.30
C GLU A 44 -8.90 -22.64 16.59
N LYS A 45 -7.57 -22.64 16.76
CA LYS A 45 -6.88 -22.12 17.97
C LYS A 45 -6.53 -20.64 17.92
N PHE A 46 -6.85 -19.95 16.81
CA PHE A 46 -6.54 -18.52 16.66
C PHE A 46 -7.67 -17.64 17.22
N LYS A 47 -7.30 -16.48 17.79
CA LYS A 47 -8.27 -15.46 18.23
C LYS A 47 -8.98 -14.85 17.03
N THR A 48 -8.24 -14.51 15.96
CA THR A 48 -8.76 -14.04 14.69
C THR A 48 -8.70 -15.15 13.67
N LYS A 49 -9.83 -15.47 13.04
CA LYS A 49 -10.00 -16.59 12.11
C LYS A 49 -10.27 -16.17 10.66
N PHE A 50 -10.10 -14.90 10.36
CA PHE A 50 -10.36 -14.30 9.05
C PHE A 50 -9.26 -13.34 8.65
N ALA A 51 -9.17 -13.08 7.35
CA ALA A 51 -8.23 -12.15 6.75
C ALA A 51 -8.75 -11.71 5.38
N CYS A 52 -8.08 -10.75 4.76
CA CYS A 52 -8.26 -10.39 3.37
C CYS A 52 -7.20 -11.11 2.51
N GLU A 53 -7.42 -12.41 2.26
CA GLU A 53 -6.61 -13.21 1.34
C GLU A 53 -6.90 -12.84 -0.11
N LEU A 54 -5.94 -13.01 -1.02
CA LEU A 54 -6.19 -12.93 -2.46
C LEU A 54 -7.21 -13.98 -2.88
N LYS A 55 -8.10 -13.62 -3.80
CA LYS A 55 -9.13 -14.51 -4.34
C LYS A 55 -8.72 -14.98 -5.74
N ASN A 56 -8.90 -16.29 -6.00
CA ASN A 56 -8.65 -16.87 -7.32
C ASN A 56 -7.22 -16.62 -7.87
N PHE A 57 -6.25 -16.42 -7.00
CA PHE A 57 -4.85 -16.32 -7.39
C PHE A 57 -4.20 -17.69 -7.43
N ASN A 58 -3.63 -18.05 -8.58
CA ASN A 58 -2.81 -19.22 -8.72
C ASN A 58 -1.50 -18.83 -9.44
N ALA A 59 -0.37 -19.00 -8.76
CA ALA A 59 0.93 -18.60 -9.29
C ALA A 59 1.28 -19.28 -10.65
N THR A 60 0.73 -20.47 -10.92
CA THR A 60 0.98 -21.19 -12.19
C THR A 60 0.24 -20.61 -13.39
N ASP A 61 -0.66 -19.65 -13.18
CA ASP A 61 -1.29 -18.91 -14.28
C ASP A 61 -0.36 -17.80 -14.83
N PHE A 62 0.65 -17.41 -14.05
CA PHE A 62 1.59 -16.33 -14.37
C PHE A 62 3.04 -16.81 -14.57
N PHE A 63 3.40 -17.92 -13.94
CA PHE A 63 4.77 -18.46 -13.92
C PHE A 63 4.76 -19.96 -14.22
N ASP A 64 5.82 -20.48 -14.84
CA ASP A 64 6.00 -21.93 -14.83
C ASP A 64 6.24 -22.44 -13.39
N ARG A 65 5.99 -23.74 -13.18
CA ARG A 65 6.08 -24.35 -11.84
C ARG A 65 7.47 -24.24 -11.20
N LYS A 66 8.54 -24.21 -12.01
CA LYS A 66 9.91 -24.12 -11.49
C LYS A 66 10.18 -22.71 -10.99
N GLU A 67 9.78 -21.70 -11.77
CA GLU A 67 9.92 -20.29 -11.39
C GLU A 67 9.04 -19.96 -10.18
N ALA A 68 7.77 -20.37 -10.14
CA ALA A 68 6.89 -20.15 -9.01
C ALA A 68 7.48 -20.69 -7.69
N ARG A 69 8.15 -21.86 -7.71
CA ARG A 69 8.78 -22.47 -6.52
C ARG A 69 10.02 -21.73 -6.02
N LYS A 70 10.63 -20.88 -6.83
CA LYS A 70 11.81 -20.08 -6.44
C LYS A 70 11.43 -18.77 -5.77
N MET A 71 10.16 -18.42 -5.73
CA MET A 71 9.64 -17.17 -5.16
C MET A 71 8.73 -17.45 -3.96
N ASP A 72 8.82 -16.62 -2.92
CA ASP A 72 7.78 -16.51 -1.90
C ASP A 72 6.57 -15.77 -2.49
N ARG A 73 5.38 -15.91 -1.87
CA ARG A 73 4.15 -15.28 -2.35
C ARG A 73 4.27 -13.77 -2.50
N PHE A 74 4.94 -13.07 -1.56
CA PHE A 74 5.09 -11.62 -1.67
C PHE A 74 5.85 -11.20 -2.94
N ALA A 75 6.86 -11.97 -3.35
CA ALA A 75 7.60 -11.73 -4.57
C ALA A 75 6.79 -12.10 -5.82
N GLN A 76 5.98 -13.16 -5.77
CA GLN A 76 5.03 -13.50 -6.85
C GLN A 76 4.03 -12.38 -7.07
N TYR A 77 3.47 -11.81 -5.99
CA TYR A 77 2.52 -10.70 -6.05
C TYR A 77 3.17 -9.45 -6.65
N ALA A 78 4.40 -9.13 -6.24
CA ALA A 78 5.18 -8.04 -6.81
C ALA A 78 5.35 -8.16 -8.32
N MET A 79 5.70 -9.36 -8.80
CA MET A 79 5.89 -9.65 -10.21
C MET A 79 4.60 -9.45 -11.01
N VAL A 80 3.47 -9.97 -10.52
CA VAL A 80 2.18 -9.87 -11.21
C VAL A 80 1.71 -8.42 -11.30
N ALA A 81 1.75 -7.68 -10.19
CA ALA A 81 1.34 -6.28 -10.19
C ALA A 81 2.26 -5.40 -11.04
N SER A 82 3.60 -5.66 -11.01
CA SER A 82 4.53 -4.90 -11.84
C SER A 82 4.37 -5.19 -13.33
N ASP A 83 4.07 -6.43 -13.72
CA ASP A 83 3.78 -6.78 -15.11
C ASP A 83 2.55 -6.03 -15.63
N GLU A 84 1.48 -5.97 -14.85
CA GLU A 84 0.28 -5.19 -15.19
C GLU A 84 0.62 -3.71 -15.37
N ALA A 85 1.35 -3.11 -14.42
CA ALA A 85 1.74 -1.70 -14.48
C ALA A 85 2.62 -1.38 -15.70
N ILE A 86 3.56 -2.25 -16.05
CA ILE A 86 4.42 -2.11 -17.23
C ILE A 86 3.58 -2.17 -18.51
N VAL A 87 2.66 -3.13 -18.61
CA VAL A 87 1.75 -3.27 -19.77
C VAL A 87 0.83 -2.04 -19.87
N ASP A 88 0.26 -1.60 -18.76
CA ASP A 88 -0.62 -0.42 -18.70
C ASP A 88 0.12 0.85 -19.12
N SER A 89 1.38 1.01 -18.76
CA SER A 89 2.21 2.16 -19.13
C SER A 89 2.54 2.22 -20.62
N LYS A 90 2.37 1.13 -21.35
CA LYS A 90 2.79 0.97 -22.77
C LYS A 90 4.26 1.37 -23.00
N LEU A 91 5.12 1.14 -22.01
CA LEU A 91 6.55 1.37 -22.14
C LEU A 91 7.14 0.37 -23.16
N ASP A 92 7.80 0.91 -24.20
CA ASP A 92 8.47 0.07 -25.21
C ASP A 92 9.77 -0.49 -24.63
N LEU A 93 9.73 -1.75 -24.20
CA LEU A 93 10.85 -2.42 -23.55
C LEU A 93 12.03 -2.68 -24.47
N ASP A 94 11.85 -2.62 -25.77
CA ASP A 94 12.94 -2.82 -26.76
C ASP A 94 13.68 -1.49 -27.04
N LYS A 95 13.02 -0.35 -26.82
CA LYS A 95 13.59 0.98 -27.08
C LYS A 95 14.05 1.74 -25.84
N VAL A 96 13.45 1.45 -24.67
CA VAL A 96 13.81 2.16 -23.46
C VAL A 96 15.26 1.88 -23.05
N ASN A 97 15.96 2.92 -22.60
CA ASN A 97 17.31 2.74 -22.05
C ASN A 97 17.23 2.04 -20.68
N LYS A 98 17.45 0.74 -20.66
CA LYS A 98 17.34 -0.11 -19.46
C LYS A 98 18.30 0.29 -18.34
N LEU A 99 19.40 0.96 -18.62
CA LEU A 99 20.30 1.54 -17.60
C LEU A 99 19.66 2.73 -16.85
N ARG A 100 18.58 3.25 -17.39
CA ARG A 100 17.84 4.39 -16.81
C ARG A 100 16.45 4.00 -16.28
N VAL A 101 16.15 2.69 -16.26
CA VAL A 101 14.93 2.14 -15.63
C VAL A 101 15.32 1.48 -14.32
N GLY A 102 14.83 2.03 -13.21
CA GLY A 102 15.04 1.49 -11.86
C GLY A 102 13.85 0.69 -11.35
N VAL A 103 14.06 -0.04 -10.25
CA VAL A 103 13.01 -0.71 -9.48
C VAL A 103 13.24 -0.43 -8.00
N ILE A 104 12.34 0.32 -7.37
CA ILE A 104 12.38 0.63 -5.93
C ILE A 104 11.07 0.15 -5.32
N TRP A 105 11.15 -0.80 -4.38
CA TRP A 105 9.99 -1.56 -3.94
C TRP A 105 9.83 -1.54 -2.42
N GLY A 106 8.60 -1.53 -1.91
CA GLY A 106 8.31 -1.62 -0.50
C GLY A 106 7.92 -3.04 -0.08
N ALA A 107 8.51 -3.55 0.99
CA ALA A 107 8.06 -4.77 1.65
C ALA A 107 8.27 -4.60 3.17
N GLY A 108 7.24 -4.86 3.96
CA GLY A 108 7.31 -4.67 5.41
C GLY A 108 8.02 -5.82 6.11
N ILE A 109 7.78 -7.05 5.66
CA ILE A 109 8.30 -8.29 6.28
C ILE A 109 9.08 -9.13 5.27
N GLY A 110 8.58 -9.26 4.04
CA GLY A 110 9.18 -10.13 3.02
C GLY A 110 8.70 -11.58 3.14
N GLY A 111 9.59 -12.55 2.88
CA GLY A 111 9.26 -13.98 2.73
C GLY A 111 8.95 -14.73 4.02
N LEU A 112 7.97 -14.26 4.79
CA LEU A 112 7.58 -14.82 6.08
C LEU A 112 7.10 -16.27 5.98
N GLU A 113 6.34 -16.61 4.93
CA GLU A 113 5.86 -17.98 4.71
C GLU A 113 7.03 -18.94 4.48
N THR A 114 7.97 -18.54 3.62
CA THR A 114 9.18 -19.33 3.37
C THR A 114 9.98 -19.56 4.65
N PHE A 115 10.20 -18.49 5.43
CA PHE A 115 10.90 -18.61 6.72
C PHE A 115 10.20 -19.60 7.67
N GLN A 116 8.89 -19.41 7.86
CA GLN A 116 8.08 -20.28 8.70
C GLN A 116 8.19 -21.75 8.27
N GLN A 117 8.02 -22.04 6.98
CA GLN A 117 8.01 -23.39 6.45
C GLN A 117 9.37 -24.09 6.61
N GLU A 118 10.46 -23.39 6.30
CA GLU A 118 11.82 -23.96 6.42
C GLU A 118 12.19 -24.26 7.87
N VAL A 119 11.81 -23.37 8.81
CA VAL A 119 12.05 -23.59 10.26
C VAL A 119 11.20 -24.74 10.78
N LEU A 120 9.93 -24.85 10.39
CA LEU A 120 9.07 -25.98 10.79
C LEU A 120 9.58 -27.31 10.22
N ASN A 121 10.02 -27.34 8.98
CA ASN A 121 10.60 -28.54 8.36
C ASN A 121 11.87 -28.97 9.07
N PHE A 122 12.75 -28.04 9.42
CA PHE A 122 13.97 -28.34 10.20
C PHE A 122 13.62 -28.86 11.59
N ALA A 123 12.67 -28.25 12.30
CA ALA A 123 12.27 -28.65 13.65
C ALA A 123 11.61 -30.05 13.68
N ALA A 124 10.92 -30.44 12.61
CA ALA A 124 10.30 -31.77 12.46
C ALA A 124 11.30 -32.86 11.99
N GLY A 125 12.51 -32.48 11.60
CA GLY A 125 13.55 -33.39 11.09
C GLY A 125 14.43 -34.01 12.18
N ASP A 126 15.54 -34.60 11.75
CA ASP A 126 16.54 -35.27 12.58
C ASP A 126 17.64 -34.34 13.13
N GLY A 127 17.47 -33.04 13.01
CA GLY A 127 18.46 -32.03 13.40
C GLY A 127 19.54 -31.77 12.33
N THR A 128 19.51 -32.47 11.19
CA THR A 128 20.41 -32.19 10.08
C THR A 128 19.94 -30.90 9.38
N PRO A 129 20.82 -29.90 9.18
CA PRO A 129 20.42 -28.61 8.58
C PRO A 129 20.22 -28.71 7.06
N ARG A 130 19.15 -29.34 6.64
CA ARG A 130 18.75 -29.51 5.23
C ARG A 130 17.72 -28.45 4.88
N PHE A 131 18.18 -27.30 4.43
CA PHE A 131 17.33 -26.19 3.95
C PHE A 131 17.24 -26.17 2.42
N ASN A 132 16.17 -25.59 1.91
CA ASN A 132 16.02 -25.34 0.50
C ASN A 132 17.15 -24.41 0.01
N PRO A 133 17.86 -24.70 -1.10
CA PRO A 133 18.91 -23.82 -1.65
C PRO A 133 18.42 -22.37 -1.94
N PHE A 134 17.13 -22.21 -2.19
CA PHE A 134 16.50 -20.89 -2.40
C PHE A 134 15.95 -20.25 -1.12
N PHE A 135 16.15 -20.85 0.06
CA PHE A 135 15.59 -20.34 1.32
C PHE A 135 15.91 -18.84 1.52
N ILE A 136 17.19 -18.50 1.55
CA ILE A 136 17.60 -17.11 1.76
C ILE A 136 17.13 -16.18 0.64
N PRO A 137 17.37 -16.49 -0.65
CA PRO A 137 16.86 -15.66 -1.76
C PRO A 137 15.34 -15.46 -1.74
N LYS A 138 14.56 -16.44 -1.33
CA LYS A 138 13.09 -16.32 -1.23
C LYS A 138 12.63 -15.44 -0.07
N MET A 139 13.41 -15.44 1.02
CA MET A 139 13.04 -14.80 2.28
C MET A 139 13.33 -13.29 2.29
N ILE A 140 14.46 -12.87 1.71
CA ILE A 140 14.92 -11.49 1.80
C ILE A 140 13.99 -10.53 1.04
N ALA A 141 13.72 -9.36 1.64
CA ALA A 141 12.74 -8.42 1.12
C ALA A 141 13.11 -7.82 -0.26
N ASP A 142 14.43 -7.70 -0.54
CA ASP A 142 14.97 -7.11 -1.76
C ASP A 142 14.89 -8.02 -3.00
N ILE A 143 14.46 -9.28 -2.82
CA ILE A 143 14.30 -10.18 -3.96
C ILE A 143 13.14 -9.79 -4.89
N ALA A 144 12.13 -9.09 -4.39
CA ALA A 144 11.00 -8.63 -5.20
C ALA A 144 11.46 -7.67 -6.32
N PRO A 145 12.14 -6.54 -6.04
CA PRO A 145 12.68 -5.69 -7.10
C PRO A 145 13.78 -6.39 -7.90
N GLY A 146 14.55 -7.30 -7.29
CA GLY A 146 15.54 -8.10 -7.98
C GLY A 146 14.90 -8.95 -9.09
N ASN A 147 13.83 -9.67 -8.80
CA ASN A 147 13.11 -10.50 -9.78
C ASN A 147 12.49 -9.65 -10.90
N ILE A 148 11.89 -8.49 -10.57
CA ILE A 148 11.35 -7.56 -11.57
C ILE A 148 12.46 -7.10 -12.53
N SER A 149 13.61 -6.68 -11.99
CA SER A 149 14.75 -6.25 -12.79
C SER A 149 15.30 -7.37 -13.68
N ILE A 150 15.46 -8.58 -13.15
CA ILE A 150 15.95 -9.74 -13.91
C ILE A 150 15.01 -10.05 -15.08
N LYS A 151 13.70 -10.09 -14.82
CA LYS A 151 12.70 -10.41 -15.84
C LYS A 151 12.70 -9.41 -17.00
N HIS A 152 12.77 -8.12 -16.71
CA HIS A 152 12.64 -7.06 -17.72
C HIS A 152 13.99 -6.50 -18.21
N GLY A 153 15.09 -6.91 -17.58
CA GLY A 153 16.43 -6.42 -17.90
C GLY A 153 16.68 -4.99 -17.45
N PHE A 154 16.00 -4.49 -16.40
CA PHE A 154 16.19 -3.15 -15.86
C PHE A 154 17.48 -3.07 -15.05
N MET A 155 18.34 -2.11 -15.33
CA MET A 155 19.68 -1.98 -14.78
C MET A 155 19.94 -0.64 -14.07
N GLY A 156 18.89 0.16 -13.85
CA GLY A 156 18.93 1.35 -13.00
C GLY A 156 18.98 0.99 -11.51
N PRO A 157 18.79 1.96 -10.59
CA PRO A 157 18.75 1.72 -9.14
C PRO A 157 17.75 0.63 -8.78
N ASN A 158 18.20 -0.32 -7.92
CA ASN A 158 17.38 -1.47 -7.51
C ASN A 158 17.58 -1.73 -6.02
N TYR A 159 16.54 -1.53 -5.22
CA TYR A 159 16.54 -1.81 -3.79
C TYR A 159 15.13 -1.83 -3.19
N THR A 160 15.05 -2.28 -1.93
CA THR A 160 13.79 -2.31 -1.16
C THR A 160 13.86 -1.33 0.00
N THR A 161 12.75 -0.60 0.21
CA THR A 161 12.51 0.15 1.44
C THR A 161 11.76 -0.72 2.45
N VAL A 162 12.23 -0.71 3.70
CA VAL A 162 11.62 -1.45 4.81
C VAL A 162 11.31 -0.48 5.94
N SER A 163 10.05 -0.11 6.08
CA SER A 163 9.52 0.78 7.12
C SER A 163 8.10 0.37 7.54
N ALA A 164 7.94 -0.94 7.78
CA ALA A 164 6.66 -1.56 8.13
C ALA A 164 5.54 -1.14 7.15
N CYS A 165 4.40 -0.63 7.66
CA CYS A 165 3.27 -0.25 6.81
C CYS A 165 3.58 0.91 5.85
N ALA A 166 4.58 1.74 6.12
CA ALA A 166 4.98 2.87 5.29
C ALA A 166 5.91 2.49 4.11
N SER A 167 6.31 1.21 3.99
CA SER A 167 7.35 0.77 3.06
C SER A 167 7.10 1.21 1.61
N SER A 168 5.92 0.97 1.05
CA SER A 168 5.66 1.35 -0.35
C SER A 168 5.52 2.87 -0.56
N ALA A 169 5.04 3.62 0.44
CA ALA A 169 5.03 5.08 0.38
C ALA A 169 6.46 5.65 0.37
N ASN A 170 7.36 5.08 1.18
CA ASN A 170 8.78 5.41 1.13
C ASN A 170 9.41 5.06 -0.21
N ALA A 171 9.10 3.88 -0.78
CA ALA A 171 9.57 3.49 -2.11
C ALA A 171 9.16 4.51 -3.19
N MET A 172 7.92 4.99 -3.15
CA MET A 172 7.43 6.02 -4.07
C MET A 172 8.14 7.36 -3.88
N PHE A 173 8.37 7.78 -2.63
CA PHE A 173 9.06 9.04 -2.35
C PHE A 173 10.54 8.99 -2.75
N ASP A 174 11.22 7.88 -2.50
CA ASP A 174 12.59 7.66 -2.97
C ASP A 174 12.64 7.66 -4.51
N SER A 175 11.70 6.99 -5.16
CA SER A 175 11.57 6.96 -6.62
C SER A 175 11.37 8.36 -7.21
N LEU A 176 10.49 9.16 -6.59
CA LEU A 176 10.28 10.57 -6.95
C LEU A 176 11.60 11.34 -6.93
N ASN A 177 12.37 11.21 -5.84
CA ASN A 177 13.63 11.93 -5.68
C ASN A 177 14.69 11.45 -6.67
N MET A 178 14.79 10.14 -6.95
CA MET A 178 15.72 9.59 -7.94
C MET A 178 15.45 10.15 -9.34
N ILE A 179 14.19 10.25 -9.75
CA ILE A 179 13.83 10.82 -11.05
C ILE A 179 14.01 12.35 -11.05
N ARG A 180 13.56 13.05 -10.00
CA ARG A 180 13.75 14.52 -9.87
C ARG A 180 15.20 14.96 -10.00
N LEU A 181 16.11 14.18 -9.44
CA LEU A 181 17.54 14.44 -9.47
C LEU A 181 18.22 13.93 -10.77
N GLY A 182 17.46 13.30 -11.66
CA GLY A 182 17.97 12.83 -12.96
C GLY A 182 18.80 11.55 -12.92
N HIS A 183 18.70 10.75 -11.84
CA HIS A 183 19.38 9.45 -11.76
C HIS A 183 18.72 8.38 -12.66
N CYS A 184 17.42 8.47 -12.88
CA CYS A 184 16.64 7.59 -13.78
C CYS A 184 15.63 8.40 -14.58
N ASP A 185 15.08 7.78 -15.62
CA ASP A 185 13.98 8.32 -16.41
C ASP A 185 12.66 7.62 -16.09
N VAL A 186 12.74 6.34 -15.69
CA VAL A 186 11.58 5.51 -15.31
C VAL A 186 11.91 4.71 -14.07
N ILE A 187 10.96 4.55 -13.16
CA ILE A 187 11.07 3.63 -12.02
C ILE A 187 9.77 2.82 -11.90
N VAL A 188 9.91 1.51 -11.82
CA VAL A 188 8.85 0.63 -11.31
C VAL A 188 8.90 0.69 -9.79
N THR A 189 7.84 1.22 -9.18
CA THR A 189 7.75 1.37 -7.73
C THR A 189 6.44 0.80 -7.20
N GLY A 190 6.35 0.61 -5.92
CA GLY A 190 5.16 0.05 -5.28
C GLY A 190 5.50 -0.75 -4.04
N GLY A 191 4.73 -1.79 -3.78
CA GLY A 191 5.00 -2.69 -2.66
C GLY A 191 4.15 -3.95 -2.69
N SER A 192 4.62 -4.97 -1.96
CA SER A 192 3.94 -6.26 -1.85
C SER A 192 4.11 -6.85 -0.46
N GLU A 193 3.09 -7.60 0.00
CA GLU A 193 3.14 -8.32 1.27
C GLU A 193 2.29 -9.59 1.21
N ALA A 194 2.74 -10.67 1.87
CA ALA A 194 2.04 -11.95 1.99
C ALA A 194 2.16 -12.49 3.43
N ALA A 195 1.65 -11.70 4.40
CA ALA A 195 1.80 -11.99 5.82
C ALA A 195 0.66 -12.82 6.42
N VAL A 196 -0.35 -13.25 5.62
CA VAL A 196 -1.41 -14.15 6.07
C VAL A 196 -0.84 -15.57 6.20
N THR A 197 -0.13 -15.79 7.30
CA THR A 197 0.56 -17.03 7.67
C THR A 197 0.30 -17.35 9.14
N ILE A 198 0.63 -18.56 9.58
CA ILE A 198 0.53 -18.93 11.01
C ILE A 198 1.34 -17.97 11.89
N ALA A 199 2.58 -17.66 11.49
CA ALA A 199 3.46 -16.75 12.25
C ALA A 199 2.94 -15.31 12.22
N GLY A 200 2.50 -14.80 11.06
CA GLY A 200 1.96 -13.45 10.91
C GLY A 200 0.69 -13.25 11.71
N MET A 201 -0.31 -14.12 11.51
CA MET A 201 -1.56 -14.06 12.28
C MET A 201 -1.33 -14.26 13.78
N GLY A 202 -0.48 -15.22 14.16
CA GLY A 202 -0.13 -15.46 15.55
C GLY A 202 0.57 -14.27 16.21
N GLY A 203 1.53 -13.65 15.53
CA GLY A 203 2.25 -12.48 16.01
C GLY A 203 1.34 -11.27 16.23
N PHE A 204 0.50 -10.92 15.24
CA PHE A 204 -0.45 -9.81 15.38
C PHE A 204 -1.56 -10.10 16.40
N ASN A 205 -2.01 -11.36 16.55
CA ASN A 205 -2.93 -11.75 17.62
C ASN A 205 -2.29 -11.59 19.02
N ALA A 206 -1.00 -11.91 19.18
CA ALA A 206 -0.28 -11.73 20.44
C ALA A 206 -0.17 -10.26 20.85
N MET A 207 -0.10 -9.35 19.87
CA MET A 207 -0.10 -7.90 20.07
C MET A 207 -1.50 -7.31 20.31
N HIS A 208 -2.58 -8.11 20.23
CA HIS A 208 -3.96 -7.63 20.27
C HIS A 208 -4.28 -6.57 19.21
N ALA A 209 -3.62 -6.64 18.06
CA ALA A 209 -3.75 -5.63 17.00
C ALA A 209 -4.86 -5.96 15.98
N LEU A 210 -5.26 -7.24 15.89
CA LEU A 210 -6.28 -7.71 14.95
C LEU A 210 -7.68 -7.65 15.54
N SER A 211 -8.66 -7.34 14.70
CA SER A 211 -10.07 -7.54 15.02
C SER A 211 -10.36 -9.02 15.30
N THR A 212 -11.23 -9.27 16.28
CA THR A 212 -11.68 -10.62 16.66
C THR A 212 -13.14 -10.88 16.30
N ARG A 213 -13.72 -10.09 15.42
CA ARG A 213 -15.12 -10.17 14.97
C ARG A 213 -15.36 -11.36 14.02
N ASN A 214 -15.11 -12.58 14.52
CA ASN A 214 -15.16 -13.81 13.74
C ASN A 214 -16.56 -14.16 13.18
N GLU A 215 -17.62 -13.69 13.83
CA GLU A 215 -19.01 -13.92 13.42
C GLU A 215 -19.41 -13.10 12.19
N SER A 216 -18.67 -12.05 11.87
CA SER A 216 -18.98 -11.16 10.76
C SER A 216 -17.69 -10.59 10.11
N PRO A 217 -16.87 -11.41 9.45
CA PRO A 217 -15.59 -10.98 8.87
C PRO A 217 -15.71 -9.78 7.93
N THR A 218 -16.72 -9.75 7.07
CA THR A 218 -16.94 -8.69 6.07
C THR A 218 -17.21 -7.33 6.67
N THR A 219 -17.58 -7.26 7.96
CA THR A 219 -17.84 -6.01 8.69
C THR A 219 -16.78 -5.71 9.73
N ALA A 220 -15.70 -6.49 9.81
CA ALA A 220 -14.68 -6.37 10.84
C ALA A 220 -13.79 -5.14 10.65
N SER A 221 -13.32 -4.89 9.42
CA SER A 221 -12.61 -3.63 9.11
C SER A 221 -13.62 -2.50 8.99
N ARG A 222 -13.62 -1.60 9.98
CA ARG A 222 -14.58 -0.51 10.14
C ARG A 222 -13.92 0.78 10.63
N PRO A 223 -13.03 1.38 9.83
CA PRO A 223 -12.38 2.61 10.22
C PRO A 223 -13.38 3.68 10.64
N PHE A 224 -13.05 4.42 11.71
CA PHE A 224 -13.84 5.51 12.28
C PHE A 224 -15.13 5.10 13.01
N ASP A 225 -15.57 3.86 12.95
CA ASP A 225 -16.73 3.36 13.69
C ASP A 225 -16.38 3.19 15.19
N ALA A 226 -17.28 3.59 16.09
CA ALA A 226 -17.05 3.50 17.54
C ALA A 226 -16.85 2.06 18.04
N THR A 227 -17.33 1.06 17.30
CA THR A 227 -17.22 -0.37 17.66
C THR A 227 -16.05 -1.11 16.99
N ARG A 228 -15.10 -0.37 16.39
CA ARG A 228 -13.89 -0.96 15.83
C ARG A 228 -13.01 -1.59 16.93
N ASP A 229 -12.38 -2.70 16.62
CA ASP A 229 -11.64 -3.51 17.60
C ASP A 229 -10.24 -3.95 17.14
N GLY A 230 -9.74 -3.41 16.04
CA GLY A 230 -8.45 -3.74 15.46
C GLY A 230 -8.49 -3.83 13.94
N PHE A 231 -7.34 -3.99 13.31
CA PHE A 231 -7.28 -4.10 11.85
C PHE A 231 -7.56 -5.52 11.36
N VAL A 232 -7.93 -5.64 10.10
CA VAL A 232 -8.01 -6.92 9.38
C VAL A 232 -6.76 -7.07 8.53
N LEU A 233 -5.99 -8.14 8.71
CA LEU A 233 -4.79 -8.39 7.91
C LEU A 233 -5.17 -8.71 6.48
N GLY A 234 -4.47 -8.10 5.53
CA GLY A 234 -4.59 -8.35 4.10
C GLY A 234 -3.25 -8.69 3.45
N GLU A 235 -3.31 -9.15 2.22
CA GLU A 235 -2.15 -9.46 1.39
C GLU A 235 -2.35 -8.96 -0.04
N GLY A 236 -1.26 -8.83 -0.80
CA GLY A 236 -1.32 -8.41 -2.20
C GLY A 236 -0.16 -7.49 -2.60
N ALA A 237 -0.34 -6.79 -3.71
CA ALA A 237 0.65 -5.85 -4.25
C ALA A 237 -0.01 -4.70 -5.00
N GLY A 238 0.67 -3.55 -5.00
CA GLY A 238 0.40 -2.43 -5.89
C GLY A 238 1.69 -2.01 -6.60
N ALA A 239 1.61 -1.74 -7.89
CA ALA A 239 2.72 -1.28 -8.71
C ALA A 239 2.36 0.00 -9.46
N ILE A 240 3.31 0.93 -9.51
CA ILE A 240 3.17 2.23 -10.16
C ILE A 240 4.39 2.45 -11.04
N ILE A 241 4.20 2.86 -12.28
CA ILE A 241 5.28 3.34 -13.14
C ILE A 241 5.39 4.84 -12.95
N LEU A 242 6.48 5.28 -12.33
CA LEU A 242 6.88 6.68 -12.28
C LEU A 242 7.83 6.99 -13.43
N GLU A 243 7.58 8.10 -14.09
CA GLU A 243 8.31 8.49 -15.30
C GLU A 243 8.59 9.99 -15.29
N GLU A 244 9.75 10.38 -15.79
CA GLU A 244 10.09 11.77 -16.02
C GLU A 244 9.10 12.36 -17.06
N TYR A 245 8.57 13.55 -16.78
CA TYR A 245 7.48 14.14 -17.53
C TYR A 245 7.77 14.32 -19.02
N GLU A 246 8.94 14.88 -19.38
CA GLU A 246 9.28 15.10 -20.79
C GLU A 246 9.57 13.77 -21.50
N HIS A 247 10.09 12.76 -20.80
CA HIS A 247 10.24 11.40 -21.34
C HIS A 247 8.87 10.77 -21.63
N ALA A 248 7.90 10.88 -20.71
CA ALA A 248 6.55 10.37 -20.88
C ALA A 248 5.84 11.07 -22.06
N LYS A 249 5.95 12.38 -22.12
CA LYS A 249 5.35 13.21 -23.15
C LYS A 249 5.93 12.92 -24.54
N ALA A 250 7.25 12.75 -24.63
CA ALA A 250 7.93 12.47 -25.90
C ALA A 250 7.48 11.14 -26.56
N ARG A 251 7.10 10.15 -25.74
CA ARG A 251 6.57 8.87 -26.22
C ARG A 251 5.03 8.81 -26.33
N GLY A 252 4.32 9.91 -26.00
CA GLY A 252 2.87 9.97 -26.01
C GLY A 252 2.20 9.08 -24.96
N ALA A 253 2.81 8.93 -23.79
CA ALA A 253 2.27 8.13 -22.71
C ALA A 253 0.93 8.68 -22.20
N LYS A 254 0.02 7.79 -21.78
CA LYS A 254 -1.06 8.18 -20.88
C LYS A 254 -0.45 8.63 -19.56
N ILE A 255 -0.86 9.75 -19.05
CA ILE A 255 -0.49 10.25 -17.74
C ILE A 255 -1.73 10.23 -16.85
N TYR A 256 -1.66 9.49 -15.76
CA TYR A 256 -2.74 9.40 -14.78
C TYR A 256 -2.75 10.60 -13.82
N ALA A 257 -1.58 10.94 -13.33
CA ALA A 257 -1.37 12.03 -12.37
C ALA A 257 0.12 12.43 -12.34
N GLU A 258 0.42 13.57 -11.74
CA GLU A 258 1.76 13.95 -11.33
C GLU A 258 1.96 13.62 -9.85
N LEU A 259 3.06 12.93 -9.50
CA LEU A 259 3.49 12.80 -8.12
C LEU A 259 4.24 14.06 -7.72
N LEU A 260 3.53 14.97 -7.05
CA LEU A 260 4.06 16.31 -6.72
C LEU A 260 5.02 16.32 -5.57
N GLY A 261 4.87 15.43 -4.60
CA GLY A 261 5.68 15.47 -3.42
C GLY A 261 5.40 14.32 -2.47
N GLY A 262 6.19 14.26 -1.43
CA GLY A 262 6.02 13.35 -0.30
C GLY A 262 6.61 13.94 0.97
N GLY A 263 6.24 13.35 2.08
CA GLY A 263 6.74 13.71 3.41
C GLY A 263 7.13 12.47 4.19
N LEU A 264 8.15 12.59 5.01
CA LEU A 264 8.58 11.58 5.97
C LEU A 264 8.70 12.21 7.35
N SER A 265 8.37 11.43 8.38
CA SER A 265 8.61 11.79 9.78
C SER A 265 8.72 10.55 10.66
N SER A 266 9.03 10.73 11.92
CA SER A 266 8.99 9.68 12.93
C SER A 266 8.24 10.16 14.16
N ASP A 267 7.45 9.27 14.78
CA ASP A 267 6.78 9.57 16.06
C ASP A 267 7.75 9.64 17.23
N ALA A 268 8.88 8.91 17.15
CA ALA A 268 9.88 8.82 18.22
C ALA A 268 9.27 8.58 19.62
N HIS A 269 8.21 7.77 19.70
CA HIS A 269 7.40 7.60 20.92
C HIS A 269 7.36 6.14 21.40
N HIS A 270 6.77 5.24 20.61
CA HIS A 270 6.57 3.83 20.98
C HIS A 270 6.67 2.92 19.76
N MET A 271 7.00 1.62 19.98
CA MET A 271 7.15 0.67 18.87
C MET A 271 5.89 0.46 18.04
N THR A 272 4.70 0.56 18.64
CA THR A 272 3.44 0.22 17.96
C THR A 272 2.32 1.24 18.16
N ALA A 273 2.36 2.06 19.23
CA ALA A 273 1.36 3.07 19.48
C ALA A 273 1.72 4.40 18.81
N PRO A 274 0.75 5.12 18.24
CA PRO A 274 0.98 6.47 17.72
C PRO A 274 1.31 7.44 18.88
N HIS A 275 1.97 8.56 18.53
CA HIS A 275 2.18 9.62 19.51
C HIS A 275 0.81 10.19 19.94
N PRO A 276 0.53 10.35 21.24
CA PRO A 276 -0.79 10.77 21.72
C PRO A 276 -1.25 12.13 21.17
N ASP A 277 -0.32 13.04 20.94
CA ASP A 277 -0.59 14.36 20.37
C ASP A 277 -0.48 14.39 18.83
N GLY A 278 -0.25 13.24 18.17
CA GLY A 278 -0.16 13.13 16.71
C GLY A 278 0.97 13.91 16.05
N ILE A 279 2.00 14.32 16.79
CA ILE A 279 3.06 15.23 16.31
C ILE A 279 3.74 14.71 15.04
N GLY A 280 4.06 13.41 14.99
CA GLY A 280 4.67 12.79 13.80
C GLY A 280 3.74 12.80 12.60
N VAL A 281 2.46 12.50 12.81
CA VAL A 281 1.42 12.51 11.76
C VAL A 281 1.18 13.93 11.22
N ILE A 282 1.14 14.93 12.09
CA ILE A 282 1.05 16.35 11.70
C ILE A 282 2.29 16.75 10.88
N ALA A 283 3.47 16.40 11.37
CA ALA A 283 4.72 16.75 10.71
C ALA A 283 4.82 16.14 9.30
N VAL A 284 4.45 14.87 9.11
CA VAL A 284 4.54 14.21 7.80
C VAL A 284 3.64 14.85 6.75
N MET A 285 2.40 15.22 7.13
CA MET A 285 1.49 15.92 6.22
C MET A 285 1.99 17.33 5.88
N LYS A 286 2.49 18.08 6.87
CA LYS A 286 3.10 19.41 6.63
C LYS A 286 4.32 19.32 5.72
N ASN A 287 5.23 18.38 5.98
CA ASN A 287 6.41 18.13 5.14
C ASN A 287 6.00 17.75 3.70
N CYS A 288 4.95 16.96 3.53
CA CYS A 288 4.43 16.58 2.22
C CYS A 288 3.89 17.79 1.45
N LEU A 289 3.09 18.63 2.07
CA LEU A 289 2.55 19.86 1.48
C LEU A 289 3.68 20.83 1.09
N GLU A 290 4.66 21.03 1.98
CA GLU A 290 5.83 21.88 1.73
C GLU A 290 6.67 21.34 0.54
N ASN A 291 6.97 20.04 0.53
CA ASN A 291 7.74 19.40 -0.54
C ASN A 291 7.03 19.47 -1.90
N ALA A 292 5.69 19.39 -1.90
CA ALA A 292 4.86 19.51 -3.08
C ALA A 292 4.61 20.98 -3.51
N GLY A 293 4.87 21.95 -2.65
CA GLY A 293 4.53 23.37 -2.90
C GLY A 293 3.02 23.63 -2.96
N ILE A 294 2.22 22.85 -2.22
CA ILE A 294 0.75 22.89 -2.20
C ILE A 294 0.26 23.46 -0.87
N LYS A 295 -0.75 24.31 -0.93
CA LYS A 295 -1.42 24.83 0.26
C LYS A 295 -2.45 23.83 0.78
N PRO A 296 -2.72 23.77 2.10
CA PRO A 296 -3.74 22.88 2.65
C PRO A 296 -5.11 23.01 1.97
N GLU A 297 -5.50 24.22 1.57
CA GLU A 297 -6.80 24.53 0.96
C GLU A 297 -6.97 23.95 -0.45
N GLU A 298 -5.91 23.46 -1.07
CA GLU A 298 -5.95 22.88 -2.41
C GLU A 298 -6.21 21.37 -2.40
N VAL A 299 -6.14 20.70 -1.23
CA VAL A 299 -6.33 19.24 -1.12
C VAL A 299 -7.81 18.89 -1.15
N ASP A 300 -8.21 18.03 -2.06
CA ASP A 300 -9.59 17.58 -2.25
C ASP A 300 -9.89 16.24 -1.58
N HIS A 301 -8.89 15.35 -1.50
CA HIS A 301 -9.05 13.99 -1.03
C HIS A 301 -7.87 13.53 -0.19
N ILE A 302 -8.17 12.82 0.90
CA ILE A 302 -7.18 12.13 1.73
C ILE A 302 -7.59 10.66 1.88
N ASN A 303 -6.76 9.74 1.34
CA ASN A 303 -6.83 8.33 1.69
C ASN A 303 -6.00 8.12 2.94
N THR A 304 -6.66 7.86 4.05
CA THR A 304 -6.04 7.77 5.36
C THR A 304 -5.33 6.45 5.59
N HIS A 305 -4.43 6.44 6.56
CA HIS A 305 -3.94 5.17 7.10
C HIS A 305 -5.09 4.36 7.70
N GLY A 306 -5.97 4.95 8.50
CA GLY A 306 -7.30 4.45 8.89
C GLY A 306 -7.42 2.94 9.03
N THR A 307 -6.72 2.35 10.01
CA THR A 307 -6.60 0.88 10.14
C THR A 307 -7.75 0.21 10.90
N SER A 308 -8.76 0.95 11.32
CA SER A 308 -9.83 0.42 12.21
C SER A 308 -9.32 0.11 13.63
N THR A 309 -8.32 0.86 14.10
CA THR A 309 -7.81 0.78 15.47
C THR A 309 -8.33 1.94 16.30
N LEU A 310 -8.56 1.68 17.61
CA LEU A 310 -9.18 2.66 18.51
C LEU A 310 -8.40 3.97 18.58
N LEU A 311 -7.08 3.90 18.74
CA LEU A 311 -6.23 5.08 18.93
C LEU A 311 -5.77 5.69 17.59
N GLY A 312 -5.42 4.84 16.61
CA GLY A 312 -4.84 5.28 15.34
C GLY A 312 -5.79 6.16 14.54
N ASP A 313 -7.03 5.73 14.38
CA ASP A 313 -8.04 6.45 13.60
C ASP A 313 -8.36 7.83 14.19
N VAL A 314 -8.48 7.93 15.51
CA VAL A 314 -8.73 9.21 16.20
C VAL A 314 -7.54 10.16 16.09
N ALA A 315 -6.32 9.65 16.30
CA ALA A 315 -5.10 10.45 16.22
C ALA A 315 -4.90 11.03 14.82
N GLU A 316 -5.14 10.22 13.77
CA GLU A 316 -5.03 10.67 12.39
C GLU A 316 -6.05 11.77 12.04
N LEU A 317 -7.32 11.58 12.38
CA LEU A 317 -8.36 12.59 12.09
C LEU A 317 -8.15 13.89 12.86
N LYS A 318 -7.65 13.83 14.09
CA LYS A 318 -7.22 15.04 14.85
C LYS A 318 -6.08 15.75 14.14
N ALA A 319 -5.08 15.01 13.68
CA ALA A 319 -3.95 15.58 12.94
C ALA A 319 -4.39 16.21 11.61
N ILE A 320 -5.32 15.58 10.87
CA ILE A 320 -5.93 16.16 9.66
C ILE A 320 -6.64 17.47 10.01
N SER A 321 -7.45 17.50 11.06
CA SER A 321 -8.14 18.73 11.48
C SER A 321 -7.16 19.85 11.84
N GLU A 322 -6.02 19.52 12.48
CA GLU A 322 -5.00 20.52 12.82
C GLU A 322 -4.25 21.05 11.59
N VAL A 323 -3.90 20.16 10.64
CA VAL A 323 -3.12 20.56 9.44
C VAL A 323 -3.97 21.37 8.46
N PHE A 324 -5.23 20.99 8.28
CA PHE A 324 -6.13 21.57 7.27
C PHE A 324 -7.11 22.61 7.82
N GLY A 325 -7.20 22.76 9.14
CA GLY A 325 -8.07 23.74 9.78
C GLY A 325 -9.52 23.63 9.31
N ASP A 326 -10.15 24.78 9.03
CA ASP A 326 -11.53 24.81 8.52
C ASP A 326 -11.73 24.12 7.17
N HIS A 327 -10.66 23.94 6.38
CA HIS A 327 -10.74 23.26 5.10
C HIS A 327 -10.93 21.75 5.24
N ALA A 328 -10.55 21.14 6.37
CA ALA A 328 -10.72 19.69 6.63
C ALA A 328 -12.16 19.20 6.36
N LYS A 329 -13.17 20.02 6.60
CA LYS A 329 -14.59 19.74 6.35
C LYS A 329 -14.94 19.62 4.85
N ASN A 330 -14.12 20.22 3.99
CA ASN A 330 -14.30 20.23 2.54
C ASN A 330 -13.54 19.11 1.83
N ILE A 331 -12.70 18.37 2.55
CA ILE A 331 -11.90 17.26 2.03
C ILE A 331 -12.74 15.98 2.12
N ASN A 332 -12.76 15.20 1.02
CA ASN A 332 -13.24 13.83 1.10
C ASN A 332 -12.17 12.97 1.78
N ILE A 333 -12.44 12.46 2.96
CA ILE A 333 -11.56 11.60 3.73
C ILE A 333 -12.12 10.17 3.66
N ASN A 334 -11.28 9.18 3.36
CA ASN A 334 -11.72 7.79 3.40
C ASN A 334 -10.59 6.85 3.84
N SER A 335 -10.94 5.60 4.17
CA SER A 335 -10.03 4.49 4.32
C SER A 335 -10.47 3.31 3.48
N THR A 336 -9.69 3.01 2.43
CA THR A 336 -9.91 1.81 1.59
C THR A 336 -9.60 0.50 2.30
N LYS A 337 -8.92 0.56 3.46
CA LYS A 337 -8.69 -0.61 4.33
C LYS A 337 -9.97 -1.20 4.88
N SER A 338 -11.07 -0.46 4.87
CA SER A 338 -12.39 -1.02 5.18
C SER A 338 -12.79 -2.16 4.23
N MET A 339 -12.25 -2.15 3.00
CA MET A 339 -12.52 -3.12 1.94
C MET A 339 -11.38 -4.11 1.72
N THR A 340 -10.16 -3.61 1.61
CA THR A 340 -8.96 -4.43 1.32
C THR A 340 -8.36 -5.13 2.52
N GLY A 341 -8.69 -4.69 3.75
CA GLY A 341 -7.86 -4.96 4.90
C GLY A 341 -6.54 -4.17 4.83
N HIS A 342 -5.63 -4.45 5.75
CA HIS A 342 -4.34 -3.79 5.85
C HIS A 342 -3.25 -4.65 5.20
N LEU A 343 -2.75 -4.24 4.04
CA LEU A 343 -1.74 -4.96 3.26
C LEU A 343 -0.29 -4.65 3.72
N LEU A 344 -0.11 -4.14 4.92
CA LEU A 344 1.21 -3.84 5.51
C LEU A 344 2.11 -3.05 4.55
N GLY A 345 3.25 -3.61 4.14
CA GLY A 345 4.21 -2.96 3.25
C GLY A 345 3.66 -2.58 1.87
N ALA A 346 2.60 -3.22 1.40
CA ALA A 346 1.92 -2.90 0.14
C ALA A 346 0.84 -1.81 0.29
N ALA A 347 0.44 -1.45 1.52
CA ALA A 347 -0.70 -0.58 1.78
C ALA A 347 -0.60 0.77 1.05
N GLY A 348 0.49 1.49 1.20
CA GLY A 348 0.67 2.80 0.57
C GLY A 348 0.57 2.76 -0.97
N ALA A 349 1.00 1.66 -1.61
CA ALA A 349 0.92 1.51 -3.06
C ALA A 349 -0.52 1.35 -3.54
N ILE A 350 -1.30 0.43 -2.95
CA ILE A 350 -2.70 0.23 -3.36
C ILE A 350 -3.59 1.43 -3.01
N GLU A 351 -3.30 2.14 -1.93
CA GLU A 351 -4.02 3.34 -1.51
C GLU A 351 -3.69 4.53 -2.42
N SER A 352 -2.46 4.64 -2.89
CA SER A 352 -2.06 5.60 -3.93
C SER A 352 -2.76 5.29 -5.26
N ILE A 353 -2.83 4.03 -5.67
CA ILE A 353 -3.58 3.61 -6.87
C ILE A 353 -5.07 3.98 -6.73
N ALA A 354 -5.68 3.71 -5.57
CA ALA A 354 -7.07 4.08 -5.30
C ALA A 354 -7.28 5.60 -5.39
N SER A 355 -6.35 6.41 -4.88
CA SER A 355 -6.39 7.86 -4.94
C SER A 355 -6.23 8.40 -6.38
N ILE A 356 -5.33 7.81 -7.15
CA ILE A 356 -5.11 8.15 -8.57
C ILE A 356 -6.36 7.81 -9.41
N LEU A 357 -6.95 6.64 -9.19
CA LEU A 357 -8.20 6.23 -9.86
C LEU A 357 -9.39 7.11 -9.45
N ALA A 358 -9.43 7.57 -8.18
CA ALA A 358 -10.44 8.54 -7.75
C ALA A 358 -10.33 9.87 -8.51
N MET A 359 -9.12 10.33 -8.80
CA MET A 359 -8.86 11.53 -9.63
C MET A 359 -9.29 11.29 -11.08
N GLU A 360 -8.97 10.12 -11.65
CA GLU A 360 -9.31 9.78 -13.04
C GLU A 360 -10.83 9.73 -13.24
N HIS A 361 -11.54 9.05 -12.34
CA HIS A 361 -12.97 8.80 -12.49
C HIS A 361 -13.88 9.86 -11.84
N GLY A 362 -13.33 10.79 -11.06
CA GLY A 362 -14.12 11.79 -10.34
C GLY A 362 -15.05 11.21 -9.28
N ILE A 363 -14.64 10.13 -8.63
CA ILE A 363 -15.40 9.42 -7.59
C ILE A 363 -14.45 9.02 -6.46
N VAL A 364 -14.77 9.40 -5.22
CA VAL A 364 -14.04 8.95 -4.03
C VAL A 364 -14.70 7.67 -3.49
N PRO A 365 -13.95 6.55 -3.36
CA PRO A 365 -14.47 5.31 -2.78
C PRO A 365 -14.89 5.47 -1.32
N PRO A 366 -15.86 4.68 -0.82
CA PRO A 366 -16.33 4.80 0.55
C PRO A 366 -15.38 4.19 1.58
N THR A 367 -15.50 4.68 2.82
CA THR A 367 -15.20 3.89 4.01
C THR A 367 -16.45 3.09 4.35
N ILE A 368 -16.42 1.76 4.22
CA ILE A 368 -17.58 0.91 4.53
C ILE A 368 -17.61 0.50 6.01
N ASN A 369 -18.75 -0.08 6.42
CA ASN A 369 -18.97 -0.64 7.75
C ASN A 369 -19.08 0.38 8.90
N HIS A 370 -19.27 1.66 8.61
CA HIS A 370 -19.52 2.67 9.63
C HIS A 370 -21.01 2.66 10.01
N ASN A 371 -21.32 2.28 11.24
CA ASN A 371 -22.67 2.17 11.76
C ASN A 371 -22.88 2.98 13.06
N VAL A 372 -21.84 3.15 13.86
CA VAL A 372 -21.90 3.82 15.16
C VAL A 372 -20.91 4.98 15.20
N VAL A 373 -21.42 6.17 15.46
CA VAL A 373 -20.59 7.39 15.57
C VAL A 373 -19.66 7.28 16.77
N ASP A 374 -18.38 7.62 16.57
CA ASP A 374 -17.40 7.76 17.65
C ASP A 374 -17.38 9.22 18.13
N GLU A 375 -17.71 9.44 19.39
CA GLU A 375 -17.76 10.78 20.01
C GLU A 375 -16.37 11.48 20.05
N ASN A 376 -15.28 10.73 19.88
CA ASN A 376 -13.92 11.29 19.83
C ASN A 376 -13.53 11.79 18.44
N ILE A 377 -14.39 11.62 17.44
CA ILE A 377 -14.19 12.03 16.05
C ILE A 377 -15.10 13.20 15.73
N ASP A 378 -14.54 14.26 15.13
CA ASP A 378 -15.30 15.42 14.68
C ASP A 378 -16.31 15.02 13.58
N SER A 379 -17.59 15.07 13.92
CA SER A 379 -18.69 14.72 13.02
C SER A 379 -18.87 15.68 11.83
N SER A 380 -18.17 16.80 11.82
CA SER A 380 -18.19 17.76 10.71
C SER A 380 -17.28 17.33 9.54
N LEU A 381 -16.37 16.36 9.74
CA LEU A 381 -15.50 15.82 8.70
C LEU A 381 -16.29 14.97 7.69
N ASN A 382 -15.99 15.13 6.40
CA ASN A 382 -16.58 14.29 5.36
C ASN A 382 -15.77 12.99 5.20
N LEU A 383 -16.10 11.97 5.99
CA LEU A 383 -15.42 10.68 6.03
C LEU A 383 -15.80 9.74 4.86
N THR A 384 -16.60 10.20 3.91
CA THR A 384 -17.07 9.43 2.74
C THR A 384 -17.65 8.06 3.15
N LEU A 385 -18.60 8.06 4.11
CA LEU A 385 -19.07 6.85 4.77
C LEU A 385 -20.05 6.05 3.91
N ASN A 386 -19.84 4.73 3.85
CA ASN A 386 -20.71 3.68 3.31
C ASN A 386 -21.12 3.80 1.82
N LYS A 387 -20.94 4.94 1.19
CA LYS A 387 -21.24 5.16 -0.23
C LYS A 387 -20.20 6.02 -0.88
N ALA A 388 -19.77 5.63 -2.09
CA ALA A 388 -18.87 6.45 -2.92
C ALA A 388 -19.49 7.82 -3.21
N GLN A 389 -18.65 8.84 -3.26
CA GLN A 389 -19.08 10.23 -3.51
C GLN A 389 -18.45 10.75 -4.82
N LYS A 390 -19.25 11.40 -5.65
CA LYS A 390 -18.74 12.13 -6.81
C LYS A 390 -17.96 13.34 -6.34
N ARG A 391 -16.74 13.49 -6.83
CA ARG A 391 -15.84 14.61 -6.53
C ARG A 391 -14.85 14.81 -7.67
N ASP A 392 -14.75 16.01 -8.20
CA ASP A 392 -13.63 16.36 -9.06
C ASP A 392 -12.38 16.54 -8.19
N VAL A 393 -11.61 15.45 -8.07
CA VAL A 393 -10.40 15.42 -7.25
C VAL A 393 -9.24 15.93 -8.09
N LYS A 394 -8.69 17.08 -7.74
CA LYS A 394 -7.50 17.66 -8.37
C LYS A 394 -6.23 17.36 -7.63
N ILE A 395 -6.29 17.35 -6.30
CA ILE A 395 -5.17 17.05 -5.40
C ILE A 395 -5.59 15.95 -4.43
N ALA A 396 -4.87 14.85 -4.42
CA ALA A 396 -5.08 13.73 -3.52
C ALA A 396 -3.82 13.43 -2.69
N MET A 397 -4.01 13.19 -1.39
CA MET A 397 -2.99 12.80 -0.42
C MET A 397 -3.23 11.36 0.01
N SER A 398 -2.19 10.57 0.18
CA SER A 398 -2.24 9.21 0.75
C SER A 398 -1.30 9.12 1.94
N ASN A 399 -1.84 8.74 3.10
CA ASN A 399 -1.13 8.64 4.37
C ASN A 399 -0.85 7.19 4.74
N THR A 400 0.35 6.91 5.22
CA THR A 400 0.72 5.59 5.72
C THR A 400 1.57 5.72 6.98
N PHE A 401 1.16 5.08 8.09
CA PHE A 401 1.85 5.13 9.37
C PHE A 401 2.21 3.72 9.83
N GLY A 402 3.49 3.47 10.03
CA GLY A 402 4.03 2.13 10.32
C GLY A 402 4.48 1.96 11.76
N PHE A 403 4.47 0.72 12.24
CA PHE A 403 5.15 0.35 13.46
C PHE A 403 6.61 0.82 13.44
N GLY A 404 7.14 1.20 14.60
CA GLY A 404 8.42 1.92 14.70
C GLY A 404 8.25 3.43 14.64
N GLY A 405 7.00 3.93 14.46
CA GLY A 405 6.70 5.34 14.31
C GLY A 405 7.07 5.89 12.94
N HIS A 406 7.16 5.04 11.92
CA HIS A 406 7.47 5.45 10.55
C HIS A 406 6.24 6.07 9.88
N ASN A 407 6.29 7.35 9.56
CA ASN A 407 5.23 8.05 8.88
C ASN A 407 5.67 8.45 7.48
N ALA A 408 4.85 8.14 6.48
CA ALA A 408 5.04 8.54 5.10
C ALA A 408 3.73 9.07 4.50
N CYS A 409 3.85 10.09 3.66
CA CYS A 409 2.75 10.70 2.95
C CYS A 409 3.19 10.99 1.51
N VAL A 410 2.33 10.76 0.54
CA VAL A 410 2.55 11.11 -0.88
C VAL A 410 1.38 11.92 -1.40
N LEU A 411 1.64 12.83 -2.35
CA LEU A 411 0.66 13.77 -2.87
C LEU A 411 0.67 13.77 -4.39
N PHE A 412 -0.51 13.55 -4.97
CA PHE A 412 -0.74 13.48 -6.40
C PHE A 412 -1.56 14.67 -6.89
N LYS A 413 -1.30 15.09 -8.14
CA LYS A 413 -2.06 16.13 -8.84
C LYS A 413 -2.55 15.61 -10.17
N LYS A 414 -3.84 15.86 -10.46
CA LYS A 414 -4.43 15.66 -11.78
C LYS A 414 -3.80 16.64 -12.76
N LEU A 415 -3.42 16.16 -13.93
CA LEU A 415 -3.00 17.02 -15.03
C LEU A 415 -4.18 17.28 -15.95
N ASP A 416 -4.28 18.54 -16.44
CA ASP A 416 -5.31 18.99 -17.38
C ASP A 416 -5.10 18.40 -18.78
#